data_e5f444bf81f32bb371307aa289964cce
#
_entry.id   e5f444bf81f32bb371307aa289964cce
#
_cell.length_a   1.000
_cell.length_b   1.000
_cell.length_c   1.000
_cell.angle_alpha   90.00
_cell.angle_beta   90.00
_cell.angle_gamma   90.00
#
_symmetry.space_group_name_H-M   'P 1'
#
loop_
_entity.id
_entity.type
_entity.pdbx_description
1 polymer ?
#
loop_
_entity_poly.entity_id
_entity_poly.type
_entity_poly.pdbx_seq_one_letter_code
_entity_poly.pdbx_strand_id
1 'polypeptide(L)'
;EFRRVLFRSNGPVLVLKESALQTKGKDAQQNNIAAAKLVAQLVKSSLGPRGLDKMLVDSLGDVTITNDGATILKEIDVQHPAAKMIVEISKTVDNEVGDGTTSSVVFGGALLARAEDLLKKDVHSSTIIEGFQAASEKTLEIYSQLSKKIQPDDKASLLKIASTSMQSKLISEDSTNLSKIVVDAILAIATKKGDQYSVDLENIKVEKKPGGSIDDRSEERRVGKECR
;
A
#
# COMPACT_ATOMS: atom_id res chain seq x y z
N GLU A 1 26.20 -19.57 31.77
CA GLU A 1 26.57 -18.48 32.74
C GLU A 1 25.44 -17.48 33.05
N PHE A 2 24.30 -17.57 32.39
CA PHE A 2 23.14 -16.68 32.66
C PHE A 2 22.20 -17.14 33.78
N ARG A 3 22.54 -18.22 34.47
CA ARG A 3 21.63 -18.86 35.43
C ARG A 3 21.90 -18.55 36.90
N ARG A 4 22.85 -17.68 37.26
CA ARG A 4 23.26 -17.45 38.66
C ARG A 4 23.05 -16.04 39.24
N VAL A 5 22.33 -15.12 38.56
CA VAL A 5 22.12 -13.78 39.09
C VAL A 5 20.68 -13.52 39.58
N LEU A 6 19.83 -14.52 39.52
CA LEU A 6 18.47 -14.39 40.07
C LEU A 6 18.43 -15.00 41.47
N PHE A 7 18.17 -14.24 42.46
CA PHE A 7 17.78 -14.56 43.83
C PHE A 7 18.75 -14.10 44.92
N ARG A 8 18.77 -12.77 45.15
CA ARG A 8 18.88 -12.17 46.49
C ARG A 8 18.42 -10.72 46.48
N SER A 9 17.15 -10.48 46.15
CA SER A 9 16.45 -9.26 46.61
C SER A 9 14.97 -9.58 46.76
N ASN A 10 14.45 -9.35 47.96
CA ASN A 10 13.03 -9.56 48.31
C ASN A 10 12.10 -8.50 47.69
N GLY A 11 12.43 -7.94 46.52
CA GLY A 11 11.57 -6.98 45.79
C GLY A 11 11.10 -7.56 44.43
N PRO A 12 9.96 -7.18 43.93
CA PRO A 12 9.52 -7.59 42.60
C PRO A 12 10.52 -7.07 41.56
N VAL A 13 11.10 -7.98 40.77
CA VAL A 13 11.97 -7.61 39.63
C VAL A 13 11.08 -7.08 38.51
N LEU A 14 11.02 -5.79 38.36
CA LEU A 14 10.36 -5.13 37.22
C LEU A 14 11.25 -5.30 35.96
N VAL A 15 10.86 -6.25 35.11
CA VAL A 15 11.55 -6.51 33.83
C VAL A 15 11.07 -5.55 32.72
N LEU A 16 9.90 -4.94 32.88
CA LEU A 16 9.31 -4.00 31.95
C LEU A 16 9.23 -2.60 32.58
N LYS A 17 9.26 -1.56 31.75
CA LYS A 17 8.99 -0.19 32.19
C LYS A 17 7.58 -0.12 32.78
N GLU A 18 7.37 0.72 33.83
CA GLU A 18 6.05 0.88 34.48
C GLU A 18 4.93 1.29 33.52
N SER A 19 5.27 1.94 32.40
CA SER A 19 4.33 2.35 31.35
C SER A 19 4.07 1.29 30.28
N ALA A 20 4.69 0.10 30.37
CA ALA A 20 4.53 -0.95 29.38
C ALA A 20 3.23 -1.73 29.57
N LEU A 21 2.32 -1.60 28.62
CA LEU A 21 1.11 -2.41 28.55
C LEU A 21 1.44 -3.78 27.96
N GLN A 22 1.14 -4.85 28.71
CA GLN A 22 1.33 -6.23 28.26
C GLN A 22 -0.01 -6.94 28.18
N THR A 23 -0.39 -7.40 26.97
CA THR A 23 -1.52 -8.32 26.75
C THR A 23 -1.00 -9.69 26.37
N LYS A 24 -1.68 -10.77 26.76
CA LYS A 24 -1.27 -12.16 26.53
C LYS A 24 -2.41 -13.01 25.99
N GLY A 25 -2.07 -14.11 25.32
CA GLY A 25 -3.01 -15.14 24.89
C GLY A 25 -4.05 -14.65 23.88
N LYS A 26 -5.30 -15.09 24.06
CA LYS A 26 -6.42 -14.79 23.16
C LYS A 26 -6.71 -13.28 23.08
N ASP A 27 -6.58 -12.55 24.18
CA ASP A 27 -6.82 -11.10 24.23
C ASP A 27 -5.81 -10.33 23.37
N ALA A 28 -4.53 -10.74 23.39
CA ALA A 28 -3.50 -10.15 22.54
C ALA A 28 -3.79 -10.39 21.06
N GLN A 29 -4.24 -11.59 20.70
CA GLN A 29 -4.63 -11.92 19.32
C GLN A 29 -5.81 -11.07 18.86
N GLN A 30 -6.86 -10.96 19.69
CA GLN A 30 -8.04 -10.17 19.37
C GLN A 30 -7.72 -8.68 19.21
N ASN A 31 -6.91 -8.12 20.12
CA ASN A 31 -6.48 -6.72 20.05
C ASN A 31 -5.66 -6.44 18.77
N ASN A 32 -4.76 -7.33 18.41
CA ASN A 32 -3.95 -7.20 17.19
C ASN A 32 -4.82 -7.22 15.94
N ILE A 33 -5.77 -8.17 15.86
CA ILE A 33 -6.69 -8.27 14.73
C ILE A 33 -7.62 -7.07 14.68
N ALA A 34 -8.16 -6.63 15.82
CA ALA A 34 -9.05 -5.48 15.90
C ALA A 34 -8.35 -4.20 15.41
N ALA A 35 -7.11 -3.95 15.84
CA ALA A 35 -6.32 -2.80 15.42
C ALA A 35 -6.05 -2.82 13.89
N ALA A 36 -5.66 -3.96 13.34
CA ALA A 36 -5.42 -4.12 11.92
C ALA A 36 -6.71 -3.95 11.08
N LYS A 37 -7.83 -4.51 11.54
CA LYS A 37 -9.15 -4.33 10.91
C LYS A 37 -9.60 -2.87 10.91
N LEU A 38 -9.34 -2.14 12.00
CA LEU A 38 -9.70 -0.73 12.11
C LEU A 38 -8.99 0.09 11.03
N VAL A 39 -7.69 -0.13 10.82
CA VAL A 39 -6.92 0.54 9.74
C VAL A 39 -7.53 0.23 8.37
N ALA A 40 -7.86 -1.03 8.10
CA ALA A 40 -8.50 -1.42 6.85
C ALA A 40 -9.88 -0.75 6.65
N GLN A 41 -10.66 -0.61 7.71
CA GLN A 41 -11.96 0.08 7.67
C GLN A 41 -11.82 1.57 7.39
N LEU A 42 -10.78 2.22 7.92
CA LEU A 42 -10.51 3.64 7.67
C LEU A 42 -10.31 3.94 6.19
N VAL A 43 -9.58 3.09 5.47
CA VAL A 43 -9.31 3.31 4.05
C VAL A 43 -10.37 2.69 3.11
N LYS A 44 -11.22 1.80 3.62
CA LYS A 44 -12.21 1.08 2.79
C LYS A 44 -13.15 2.01 2.03
N SER A 45 -13.55 3.12 2.64
CA SER A 45 -14.50 4.07 2.03
C SER A 45 -13.88 4.93 0.93
N SER A 46 -12.55 4.95 0.78
CA SER A 46 -11.85 5.62 -0.31
C SER A 46 -11.58 4.69 -1.52
N LEU A 47 -11.95 3.40 -1.42
CA LEU A 47 -11.71 2.43 -2.48
C LEU A 47 -12.74 2.51 -3.60
N GLY A 48 -12.24 2.49 -4.84
CA GLY A 48 -13.03 2.33 -6.07
C GLY A 48 -13.52 3.66 -6.66
N PRO A 49 -14.28 3.59 -7.78
CA PRO A 49 -14.66 4.77 -8.55
C PRO A 49 -15.68 5.69 -7.84
N ARG A 50 -16.28 5.20 -6.76
CA ARG A 50 -17.16 5.98 -5.87
C ARG A 50 -16.52 6.17 -4.50
N GLY A 51 -15.20 6.05 -4.42
CA GLY A 51 -14.44 6.29 -3.20
C GLY A 51 -14.60 7.73 -2.73
N LEU A 52 -14.72 7.90 -1.41
CA LEU A 52 -14.83 9.21 -0.79
C LEU A 52 -13.44 9.72 -0.42
N ASP A 53 -13.19 10.99 -0.66
CA ASP A 53 -11.99 11.66 -0.19
C ASP A 53 -12.00 11.76 1.33
N LYS A 54 -10.82 11.68 1.93
CA LYS A 54 -10.61 11.87 3.35
C LYS A 54 -9.96 13.23 3.60
N MET A 55 -10.50 13.95 4.54
CA MET A 55 -9.85 15.13 5.10
C MET A 55 -9.10 14.70 6.36
N LEU A 56 -7.81 14.90 6.35
CA LEU A 56 -6.91 14.63 7.46
C LEU A 56 -6.38 15.96 7.98
N VAL A 57 -6.36 16.12 9.28
CA VAL A 57 -5.82 17.31 9.95
C VAL A 57 -4.74 16.82 10.89
N ASP A 58 -3.52 17.31 10.70
CA ASP A 58 -2.40 16.95 11.56
C ASP A 58 -2.38 17.74 12.87
N SER A 59 -1.42 17.47 13.74
CA SER A 59 -1.25 18.15 15.02
C SER A 59 -0.87 19.63 14.89
N LEU A 60 -0.39 20.07 13.74
CA LEU A 60 -0.02 21.46 13.44
C LEU A 60 -1.17 22.24 12.82
N GLY A 61 -2.26 21.56 12.45
CA GLY A 61 -3.43 22.14 11.79
C GLY A 61 -3.37 22.10 10.27
N ASP A 62 -2.37 21.46 9.69
CA ASP A 62 -2.31 21.27 8.23
C ASP A 62 -3.38 20.30 7.75
N VAL A 63 -4.05 20.66 6.66
CA VAL A 63 -5.17 19.90 6.11
C VAL A 63 -4.75 19.20 4.83
N THR A 64 -4.83 17.87 4.82
CA THR A 64 -4.62 17.04 3.63
C THR A 64 -5.94 16.41 3.19
N ILE A 65 -6.35 16.61 1.93
CA ILE A 65 -7.52 15.98 1.33
C ILE A 65 -7.04 14.98 0.29
N THR A 66 -7.37 13.70 0.48
CA THR A 66 -6.92 12.63 -0.41
C THR A 66 -7.86 11.43 -0.36
N ASN A 67 -7.90 10.64 -1.44
CA ASN A 67 -8.51 9.31 -1.48
C ASN A 67 -7.47 8.19 -1.63
N ASP A 68 -6.20 8.54 -1.71
CA ASP A 68 -5.12 7.58 -1.84
C ASP A 68 -4.81 6.88 -0.51
N GLY A 69 -4.91 5.54 -0.51
CA GLY A 69 -4.73 4.75 0.71
C GLY A 69 -3.35 4.87 1.33
N ALA A 70 -2.29 4.93 0.51
CA ALA A 70 -0.93 5.09 1.02
C ALA A 70 -0.75 6.45 1.70
N THR A 71 -1.24 7.53 1.07
CA THR A 71 -1.19 8.88 1.64
C THR A 71 -2.01 8.97 2.93
N ILE A 72 -3.25 8.43 2.94
CA ILE A 72 -4.09 8.40 4.15
C ILE A 72 -3.32 7.73 5.30
N LEU A 73 -2.70 6.58 5.04
CA LEU A 73 -2.01 5.80 6.08
C LEU A 73 -0.66 6.38 6.50
N LYS A 74 -0.03 7.21 5.68
CA LYS A 74 1.19 7.96 6.04
C LYS A 74 0.87 9.10 7.00
N GLU A 75 -0.24 9.78 6.79
CA GLU A 75 -0.66 10.94 7.60
C GLU A 75 -1.28 10.53 8.95
N ILE A 76 -1.79 9.31 9.08
CA ILE A 76 -2.36 8.83 10.35
C ILE A 76 -1.23 8.37 11.28
N ASP A 77 -1.15 8.98 12.48
CA ASP A 77 -0.24 8.52 13.54
C ASP A 77 -0.78 7.23 14.19
N VAL A 78 -0.33 6.10 13.66
CA VAL A 78 -0.74 4.78 14.16
C VAL A 78 0.21 4.33 15.26
N GLN A 79 -0.32 4.14 16.48
CA GLN A 79 0.47 3.73 17.64
C GLN A 79 0.58 2.21 17.78
N HIS A 80 -0.48 1.48 17.44
CA HIS A 80 -0.56 0.03 17.67
C HIS A 80 0.36 -0.76 16.73
N PRO A 81 1.21 -1.70 17.24
CA PRO A 81 2.18 -2.43 16.42
C PRO A 81 1.56 -3.21 15.25
N ALA A 82 0.46 -3.92 15.48
CA ALA A 82 -0.22 -4.67 14.40
C ALA A 82 -0.81 -3.75 13.33
N ALA A 83 -1.30 -2.58 13.71
CA ALA A 83 -1.77 -1.58 12.77
C ALA A 83 -0.62 -0.98 11.96
N LYS A 84 0.57 -0.76 12.58
CA LYS A 84 1.79 -0.34 11.86
C LYS A 84 2.21 -1.35 10.80
N MET A 85 2.06 -2.65 11.05
CA MET A 85 2.35 -3.68 10.04
C MET A 85 1.44 -3.55 8.81
N ILE A 86 0.16 -3.24 8.99
CA ILE A 86 -0.77 -3.01 7.87
C ILE A 86 -0.39 -1.75 7.07
N VAL A 87 0.03 -0.69 7.76
CA VAL A 87 0.55 0.53 7.11
C VAL A 87 1.81 0.21 6.29
N GLU A 88 2.69 -0.63 6.82
CA GLU A 88 3.93 -1.03 6.13
C GLU A 88 3.64 -1.86 4.87
N ILE A 89 2.62 -2.73 4.89
CA ILE A 89 2.15 -3.43 3.68
C ILE A 89 1.75 -2.41 2.60
N SER A 90 0.99 -1.39 2.97
CA SER A 90 0.60 -0.33 2.02
C SER A 90 1.79 0.39 1.42
N LYS A 91 2.78 0.76 2.24
CA LYS A 91 4.01 1.42 1.78
C LYS A 91 4.83 0.53 0.85
N THR A 92 4.93 -0.76 1.16
CA THR A 92 5.65 -1.72 0.32
C THR A 92 4.98 -1.82 -1.05
N VAL A 93 3.65 -1.95 -1.10
CA VAL A 93 2.90 -1.99 -2.37
C VAL A 93 3.04 -0.68 -3.14
N ASP A 94 3.04 0.46 -2.46
CA ASP A 94 3.26 1.79 -3.07
C ASP A 94 4.64 1.89 -3.73
N ASN A 95 5.68 1.44 -3.03
CA ASN A 95 7.05 1.49 -3.53
C ASN A 95 7.32 0.51 -4.68
N GLU A 96 6.74 -0.70 -4.62
CA GLU A 96 6.99 -1.77 -5.59
C GLU A 96 6.12 -1.63 -6.85
N VAL A 97 4.88 -1.20 -6.71
CA VAL A 97 3.88 -1.22 -7.77
C VAL A 97 3.28 0.16 -8.05
N GLY A 98 3.17 1.01 -7.04
CA GLY A 98 2.56 2.35 -7.13
C GLY A 98 1.03 2.36 -7.26
N ASP A 99 0.37 1.20 -7.25
CA ASP A 99 -1.09 1.08 -7.33
C ASP A 99 -1.58 -0.10 -6.48
N GLY A 100 -2.88 -0.11 -6.16
CA GLY A 100 -3.49 -1.16 -5.35
C GLY A 100 -3.21 -1.07 -3.84
N THR A 101 -2.67 0.02 -3.35
CA THR A 101 -2.32 0.26 -1.94
C THR A 101 -3.54 0.12 -1.03
N THR A 102 -4.65 0.76 -1.35
CA THR A 102 -5.92 0.66 -0.63
C THR A 102 -6.49 -0.76 -0.69
N SER A 103 -6.43 -1.39 -1.87
CA SER A 103 -6.95 -2.76 -2.10
C SER A 103 -6.22 -3.79 -1.24
N SER A 104 -4.89 -3.71 -1.15
CA SER A 104 -4.07 -4.63 -0.36
C SER A 104 -4.39 -4.55 1.14
N VAL A 105 -4.58 -3.34 1.65
CA VAL A 105 -4.94 -3.10 3.06
C VAL A 105 -6.35 -3.62 3.36
N VAL A 106 -7.32 -3.32 2.51
CA VAL A 106 -8.72 -3.79 2.67
C VAL A 106 -8.79 -5.31 2.58
N PHE A 107 -8.04 -5.91 1.65
CA PHE A 107 -7.95 -7.36 1.52
C PHE A 107 -7.30 -8.01 2.76
N GLY A 108 -6.19 -7.48 3.24
CA GLY A 108 -5.55 -7.93 4.48
C GLY A 108 -6.49 -7.86 5.69
N GLY A 109 -7.23 -6.76 5.83
CA GLY A 109 -8.25 -6.61 6.86
C GLY A 109 -9.39 -7.63 6.75
N ALA A 110 -9.81 -7.96 5.53
CA ALA A 110 -10.83 -8.98 5.28
C ALA A 110 -10.33 -10.39 5.63
N LEU A 111 -9.08 -10.73 5.29
CA LEU A 111 -8.46 -12.00 5.69
C LEU A 111 -8.39 -12.13 7.21
N LEU A 112 -7.95 -11.08 7.90
CA LEU A 112 -7.89 -11.06 9.37
C LEU A 112 -9.26 -11.18 10.01
N ALA A 113 -10.32 -10.60 9.42
CA ALA A 113 -11.68 -10.78 9.90
C ALA A 113 -12.11 -12.25 9.81
N ARG A 114 -11.78 -12.95 8.71
CA ARG A 114 -12.05 -14.38 8.58
C ARG A 114 -11.22 -15.24 9.51
N ALA A 115 -9.95 -14.86 9.74
CA ALA A 115 -9.11 -15.52 10.73
C ALA A 115 -9.71 -15.37 12.15
N GLU A 116 -10.23 -14.21 12.51
CA GLU A 116 -10.92 -13.99 13.79
C GLU A 116 -12.12 -14.93 13.96
N ASP A 117 -12.95 -15.08 12.90
CA ASP A 117 -14.10 -15.99 12.93
C ASP A 117 -13.68 -17.45 13.17
N LEU A 118 -12.55 -17.87 12.62
CA LEU A 118 -11.98 -19.22 12.83
C LEU A 118 -11.39 -19.39 14.24
N LEU A 119 -10.69 -18.37 14.74
CA LEU A 119 -10.19 -18.36 16.12
C LEU A 119 -11.31 -18.44 17.17
N LYS A 120 -12.45 -17.80 16.91
CA LYS A 120 -13.66 -17.90 17.77
C LYS A 120 -14.27 -19.32 17.75
N LYS A 121 -14.00 -20.11 16.73
CA LYS A 121 -14.37 -21.52 16.62
C LYS A 121 -13.29 -22.47 17.15
N ASP A 122 -12.33 -21.93 17.91
CA ASP A 122 -11.19 -22.66 18.49
C ASP A 122 -10.28 -23.35 17.47
N VAL A 123 -10.27 -22.88 16.19
CA VAL A 123 -9.25 -23.32 15.21
C VAL A 123 -7.91 -22.73 15.60
N HIS A 124 -6.87 -23.54 15.66
CA HIS A 124 -5.54 -23.10 16.06
C HIS A 124 -4.93 -22.15 15.02
N SER A 125 -4.23 -21.12 15.49
CA SER A 125 -3.65 -20.09 14.61
C SER A 125 -2.66 -20.64 13.57
N SER A 126 -1.87 -21.68 13.91
CA SER A 126 -0.97 -22.33 12.94
C SER A 126 -1.73 -22.95 11.76
N THR A 127 -2.86 -23.60 12.00
CA THR A 127 -3.68 -24.18 10.94
C THR A 127 -4.26 -23.12 10.01
N ILE A 128 -4.63 -21.96 10.58
CA ILE A 128 -5.11 -20.82 9.77
C ILE A 128 -3.97 -20.28 8.91
N ILE A 129 -2.76 -20.15 9.46
CA ILE A 129 -1.57 -19.70 8.73
C ILE A 129 -1.21 -20.67 7.59
N GLU A 130 -1.18 -21.98 7.86
CA GLU A 130 -0.96 -23.00 6.83
C GLU A 130 -1.98 -22.91 5.70
N GLY A 131 -3.25 -22.70 6.05
CA GLY A 131 -4.32 -22.49 5.06
C GLY A 131 -4.09 -21.24 4.20
N PHE A 132 -3.65 -20.13 4.79
CA PHE A 132 -3.31 -18.91 4.04
C PHE A 132 -2.10 -19.08 3.14
N GLN A 133 -1.07 -19.82 3.60
CA GLN A 133 0.12 -20.11 2.78
C GLN A 133 -0.25 -20.95 1.56
N ALA A 134 -0.98 -22.04 1.75
CA ALA A 134 -1.46 -22.88 0.65
C ALA A 134 -2.34 -22.10 -0.34
N ALA A 135 -3.23 -21.24 0.16
CA ALA A 135 -4.06 -20.38 -0.67
C ALA A 135 -3.22 -19.36 -1.45
N SER A 136 -2.16 -18.81 -0.84
CA SER A 136 -1.24 -17.86 -1.51
C SER A 136 -0.52 -18.53 -2.68
N GLU A 137 0.07 -19.71 -2.47
CA GLU A 137 0.75 -20.48 -3.52
C GLU A 137 -0.20 -20.76 -4.68
N LYS A 138 -1.42 -21.23 -4.39
CA LYS A 138 -2.42 -21.50 -5.41
C LYS A 138 -2.89 -20.26 -6.16
N THR A 139 -2.97 -19.12 -5.46
CA THR A 139 -3.33 -17.84 -6.06
C THR A 139 -2.26 -17.38 -7.06
N LEU A 140 -0.97 -17.55 -6.75
CA LEU A 140 0.14 -17.21 -7.66
C LEU A 140 0.10 -18.06 -8.93
N GLU A 141 -0.19 -19.37 -8.82
CA GLU A 141 -0.39 -20.24 -10.00
C GLU A 141 -1.55 -19.73 -10.88
N ILE A 142 -2.69 -19.41 -10.27
CA ILE A 142 -3.86 -18.90 -10.99
C ILE A 142 -3.54 -17.55 -11.65
N TYR A 143 -2.85 -16.64 -10.96
CA TYR A 143 -2.46 -15.35 -11.54
C TYR A 143 -1.55 -15.53 -12.74
N SER A 144 -0.60 -16.48 -12.71
CA SER A 144 0.26 -16.75 -13.84
C SER A 144 -0.51 -17.24 -15.09
N GLN A 145 -1.62 -17.97 -14.88
CA GLN A 145 -2.50 -18.43 -15.96
C GLN A 145 -3.43 -17.35 -16.50
N LEU A 146 -3.90 -16.45 -15.62
CA LEU A 146 -4.83 -15.37 -15.98
C LEU A 146 -4.12 -14.15 -16.56
N SER A 147 -2.85 -13.95 -16.21
CA SER A 147 -2.09 -12.77 -16.64
C SER A 147 -1.91 -12.74 -18.15
N LYS A 148 -2.12 -11.57 -18.75
CA LYS A 148 -1.81 -11.30 -20.15
C LYS A 148 -0.47 -10.63 -20.26
N LYS A 149 0.41 -11.18 -21.10
CA LYS A 149 1.68 -10.53 -21.41
C LYS A 149 1.40 -9.33 -22.31
N ILE A 150 1.87 -8.17 -21.92
CA ILE A 150 1.76 -6.93 -22.68
C ILE A 150 3.15 -6.57 -23.15
N GLN A 151 3.27 -6.21 -24.44
CA GLN A 151 4.49 -5.69 -25.01
C GLN A 151 4.48 -4.15 -24.99
N PRO A 152 5.64 -3.49 -24.87
CA PRO A 152 5.71 -2.02 -24.91
C PRO A 152 5.15 -1.40 -26.21
N ASP A 153 5.14 -2.17 -27.30
CA ASP A 153 4.57 -1.75 -28.58
C ASP A 153 3.02 -1.68 -28.55
N ASP A 154 2.39 -2.36 -27.59
CA ASP A 154 0.94 -2.31 -27.41
C ASP A 154 0.51 -1.06 -26.60
N LYS A 155 0.68 0.09 -27.23
CA LYS A 155 0.31 1.39 -26.66
C LYS A 155 -1.17 1.44 -26.25
N ALA A 156 -2.05 0.72 -26.94
CA ALA A 156 -3.47 0.70 -26.62
C ALA A 156 -3.76 0.04 -25.27
N SER A 157 -3.08 -1.08 -24.97
CA SER A 157 -3.19 -1.75 -23.66
C SER A 157 -2.55 -0.93 -22.55
N LEU A 158 -1.40 -0.29 -22.79
CA LEU A 158 -0.74 0.60 -21.84
C LEU A 158 -1.63 1.80 -21.48
N LEU A 159 -2.29 2.41 -22.47
CA LEU A 159 -3.24 3.50 -22.22
C LEU A 159 -4.43 3.06 -21.36
N LYS A 160 -4.96 1.85 -21.59
CA LYS A 160 -6.05 1.32 -20.76
C LYS A 160 -5.62 1.09 -19.33
N ILE A 161 -4.40 0.58 -19.11
CA ILE A 161 -3.85 0.37 -17.76
C ILE A 161 -3.69 1.71 -17.04
N ALA A 162 -3.03 2.68 -17.68
CA ALA A 162 -2.84 4.01 -17.11
C ALA A 162 -4.17 4.70 -16.80
N SER A 163 -5.14 4.64 -17.72
CA SER A 163 -6.47 5.19 -17.49
C SER A 163 -7.20 4.50 -16.32
N THR A 164 -7.09 3.18 -16.22
CA THR A 164 -7.73 2.42 -15.14
C THR A 164 -7.19 2.82 -13.76
N SER A 165 -5.88 3.00 -13.61
CA SER A 165 -5.29 3.42 -12.33
C SER A 165 -5.66 4.86 -11.94
N MET A 166 -6.03 5.71 -12.90
CA MET A 166 -6.43 7.10 -12.65
C MET A 166 -7.93 7.27 -12.40
N GLN A 167 -8.78 6.36 -12.88
CA GLN A 167 -10.25 6.48 -12.80
C GLN A 167 -10.80 6.52 -11.37
N SER A 168 -10.07 6.00 -10.40
CA SER A 168 -10.45 6.03 -8.98
C SER A 168 -9.88 7.22 -8.21
N LYS A 169 -9.20 8.13 -8.89
CA LYS A 169 -8.51 9.29 -8.29
C LYS A 169 -9.25 10.59 -8.62
N LEU A 170 -8.89 11.69 -7.96
CA LEU A 170 -9.45 13.03 -8.17
C LEU A 170 -9.33 13.52 -9.62
N ILE A 171 -8.38 12.97 -10.37
CA ILE A 171 -8.08 13.30 -11.77
C ILE A 171 -8.83 12.44 -12.79
N SER A 172 -9.89 11.75 -12.37
CA SER A 172 -10.62 10.80 -13.25
C SER A 172 -11.20 11.43 -14.53
N GLU A 173 -11.63 12.69 -14.47
CA GLU A 173 -12.19 13.41 -15.62
C GLU A 173 -11.17 13.60 -16.76
N ASP A 174 -9.90 13.86 -16.40
CA ASP A 174 -8.80 14.07 -17.34
C ASP A 174 -7.96 12.82 -17.59
N SER A 175 -8.40 11.65 -17.10
CA SER A 175 -7.65 10.40 -17.17
C SER A 175 -7.20 10.02 -18.58
N THR A 176 -7.97 10.37 -19.62
CA THR A 176 -7.63 10.06 -21.02
C THR A 176 -6.42 10.84 -21.51
N ASN A 177 -6.34 12.14 -21.20
CA ASN A 177 -5.22 12.99 -21.60
C ASN A 177 -3.97 12.68 -20.78
N LEU A 178 -4.12 12.57 -19.45
CA LEU A 178 -3.02 12.24 -18.56
C LEU A 178 -2.43 10.86 -18.85
N SER A 179 -3.26 9.86 -19.20
CA SER A 179 -2.78 8.53 -19.59
C SER A 179 -1.87 8.58 -20.81
N LYS A 180 -2.16 9.43 -21.80
CA LYS A 180 -1.29 9.59 -22.98
C LYS A 180 0.07 10.15 -22.56
N ILE A 181 0.07 11.20 -21.74
CA ILE A 181 1.31 11.85 -21.26
C ILE A 181 2.17 10.85 -20.48
N VAL A 182 1.56 10.11 -19.55
CA VAL A 182 2.26 9.12 -18.73
C VAL A 182 2.83 7.99 -19.59
N VAL A 183 2.03 7.43 -20.51
CA VAL A 183 2.50 6.35 -21.39
C VAL A 183 3.62 6.83 -22.31
N ASP A 184 3.51 8.03 -22.89
CA ASP A 184 4.54 8.59 -23.74
C ASP A 184 5.84 8.87 -22.97
N ALA A 185 5.73 9.37 -21.73
CA ALA A 185 6.90 9.57 -20.86
C ALA A 185 7.59 8.24 -20.52
N ILE A 186 6.84 7.20 -20.16
CA ILE A 186 7.40 5.88 -19.85
C ILE A 186 8.04 5.25 -21.08
N LEU A 187 7.41 5.32 -22.24
CA LEU A 187 7.97 4.78 -23.49
C LEU A 187 9.24 5.51 -23.93
N ALA A 188 9.34 6.82 -23.63
CA ALA A 188 10.54 7.61 -23.95
C ALA A 188 11.79 7.18 -23.18
N ILE A 189 11.62 6.63 -21.96
CA ILE A 189 12.73 6.18 -21.10
C ILE A 189 12.89 4.66 -21.09
N ALA A 190 11.96 3.93 -21.73
CA ALA A 190 12.03 2.47 -21.79
C ALA A 190 13.26 2.00 -22.60
N THR A 191 14.14 1.23 -21.96
CA THR A 191 15.33 0.67 -22.58
C THR A 191 15.17 -0.84 -22.72
N LYS A 192 15.47 -1.36 -23.93
CA LYS A 192 15.44 -2.80 -24.17
C LYS A 192 16.73 -3.44 -23.65
N LYS A 193 16.60 -4.38 -22.70
CA LYS A 193 17.71 -5.19 -22.18
C LYS A 193 17.45 -6.67 -22.53
N GLY A 194 17.99 -7.14 -23.66
CA GLY A 194 17.71 -8.49 -24.16
C GLY A 194 16.23 -8.65 -24.55
N ASP A 195 15.55 -9.63 -23.98
CA ASP A 195 14.11 -9.88 -24.21
C ASP A 195 13.18 -9.13 -23.24
N GLN A 196 13.74 -8.36 -22.32
CA GLN A 196 12.99 -7.59 -21.33
C GLN A 196 13.19 -6.09 -21.53
N TYR A 197 12.18 -5.31 -21.12
CA TYR A 197 12.28 -3.86 -21.07
C TYR A 197 12.50 -3.42 -19.62
N SER A 198 13.40 -2.47 -19.45
CA SER A 198 13.68 -1.84 -18.17
C SER A 198 13.27 -0.39 -18.26
N VAL A 199 12.52 0.07 -17.28
CA VAL A 199 12.10 1.46 -17.11
C VAL A 199 12.63 1.95 -15.77
N ASP A 200 13.43 3.01 -15.80
CA ASP A 200 13.94 3.64 -14.60
C ASP A 200 13.16 4.93 -14.35
N LEU A 201 12.27 4.88 -13.38
CA LEU A 201 11.35 5.99 -13.05
C LEU A 201 12.07 7.22 -12.50
N GLU A 202 13.29 7.10 -11.99
CA GLU A 202 14.10 8.24 -11.53
C GLU A 202 14.47 9.20 -12.67
N ASN A 203 14.40 8.71 -13.93
CA ASN A 203 14.59 9.54 -15.11
C ASN A 203 13.36 10.40 -15.47
N ILE A 204 12.24 10.26 -14.76
CA ILE A 204 11.04 11.10 -14.92
C ILE A 204 10.96 12.06 -13.75
N LYS A 205 11.11 13.36 -14.03
CA LYS A 205 10.92 14.39 -13.04
C LYS A 205 9.51 14.95 -13.12
N VAL A 206 8.76 14.86 -12.00
CA VAL A 206 7.45 15.49 -11.85
C VAL A 206 7.61 16.80 -11.11
N GLU A 207 7.30 17.91 -11.76
CA GLU A 207 7.32 19.24 -11.13
C GLU A 207 5.89 19.73 -10.86
N LYS A 208 5.68 20.25 -9.66
CA LYS A 208 4.41 20.89 -9.27
C LYS A 208 4.51 22.38 -9.49
N LYS A 209 3.62 22.94 -10.31
CA LYS A 209 3.52 24.39 -10.55
C LYS A 209 2.11 24.84 -10.18
N PRO A 210 1.94 25.77 -9.25
CA PRO A 210 0.63 26.34 -8.93
C PRO A 210 0.13 27.22 -10.06
N GLY A 211 -1.18 27.20 -10.33
CA GLY A 211 -1.84 27.97 -11.41
C GLY A 211 -1.90 27.21 -12.74
N GLY A 212 -2.71 27.70 -13.67
CA GLY A 212 -2.99 27.04 -14.95
C GLY A 212 -4.11 25.99 -14.88
N SER A 213 -4.52 25.49 -16.05
CA SER A 213 -5.48 24.38 -16.17
C SER A 213 -4.77 23.04 -16.23
N ILE A 214 -5.54 21.95 -16.11
CA ILE A 214 -5.00 20.59 -16.29
C ILE A 214 -4.53 20.38 -17.74
N ASP A 215 -5.16 21.05 -18.70
CA ASP A 215 -4.77 21.02 -20.12
C ASP A 215 -3.39 21.64 -20.36
N ASP A 216 -2.97 22.60 -19.53
CA ASP A 216 -1.64 23.24 -19.63
C ASP A 216 -0.50 22.29 -19.18
N ARG A 217 -0.81 21.11 -18.62
CA ARG A 217 0.21 20.12 -18.19
C ARG A 217 0.92 19.42 -19.33
N SER A 218 0.50 19.65 -20.55
CA SER A 218 0.75 18.72 -21.61
C SER A 218 2.15 18.72 -22.20
N GLU A 219 2.97 19.76 -22.20
CA GLU A 219 4.05 19.70 -23.22
C GLU A 219 5.35 20.43 -22.95
N GLU A 220 5.87 20.45 -21.77
CA GLU A 220 7.29 20.73 -21.67
C GLU A 220 8.12 19.45 -21.84
N ARG A 221 8.17 18.93 -23.06
CA ARG A 221 9.26 18.08 -23.53
C ARG A 221 10.56 18.86 -23.45
N ARG A 222 11.26 18.75 -22.33
CA ARG A 222 12.69 19.01 -22.36
C ARG A 222 13.35 17.86 -23.11
N VAL A 223 13.49 18.01 -24.40
CA VAL A 223 14.49 17.28 -25.16
C VAL A 223 15.81 17.51 -24.45
N GLY A 224 16.36 16.47 -23.83
CA GLY A 224 17.68 16.52 -23.23
C GLY A 224 18.65 17.02 -24.30
N LYS A 225 19.20 18.21 -24.11
CA LYS A 225 20.39 18.60 -24.82
C LYS A 225 21.47 17.62 -24.40
N GLU A 226 21.86 16.78 -25.31
CA GLU A 226 23.10 16.00 -25.21
C GLU A 226 24.20 16.98 -24.78
N CYS A 227 24.71 16.76 -23.57
CA CYS A 227 25.99 17.36 -23.21
C CYS A 227 27.06 16.71 -24.07
N ARG A 228 27.61 17.49 -25.01
CA ARG A 228 28.89 17.21 -25.60
C ARG A 228 30.01 17.47 -24.60
#